data_47ce7e28345b0253d708084e2917a26a
#
_entry.id   47ce7e28345b0253d708084e2917a26a
#
_cell.length_a   1.000
_cell.length_b   1.000
_cell.length_c   1.000
_cell.angle_alpha   90.00
_cell.angle_beta   90.00
_cell.angle_gamma   90.00
#
_symmetry.space_group_name_H-M   'P 1'
#
loop_
_entity.id
_entity.type
_entity.pdbx_description
1 polymer ?
#
loop_
_entity_poly.entity_id
_entity_poly.type
_entity_poly.pdbx_seq_one_letter_code
_entity_poly.pdbx_strand_id
1 'polypeptide(L)'
;MVNGIKEQMIALLESQGEVSAAEFKALMPNVPEQTVFSRIRSLEKAGLLYQSGRGKYSLGTKPVYKEEVFPKMMELSSALTMEFIGATLCISSLDKSNILIETDKAEVDKMLVFLRERYKAVYSFREAIHNREFLKDAITVKPIITDAPLILTGDLTVPAIEKKLVDLLADKAFFHLEAEELNREFQRAFEVYPINRNRLLRYAGRRNVAKDAKSLIANLDANRLDAVSKIQRTLAGQPVLRAWLFGSWSRMEEKEDSDIDLLVDFDKSAGVSLLDHVGYQQELELRLNRPVDLVTNGTLLPHVSRNANKDKYLIYERRA
;
A
#
# COMPACT_ATOMS: atom_id res chain seq x y z
N MET A 1 28.27 -0.99 -22.59
CA MET A 1 26.90 -1.27 -23.06
C MET A 1 25.86 -1.49 -21.92
N VAL A 2 26.22 -1.96 -20.74
CA VAL A 2 25.24 -2.18 -19.64
C VAL A 2 24.79 -0.88 -18.99
N ASN A 3 25.64 0.14 -18.88
CA ASN A 3 25.28 1.43 -18.29
C ASN A 3 24.28 2.23 -19.15
N GLY A 4 24.41 2.21 -20.47
CA GLY A 4 23.53 3.00 -21.34
C GLY A 4 22.05 2.59 -21.29
N ILE A 5 21.72 1.30 -21.04
CA ILE A 5 20.31 0.86 -20.98
C ILE A 5 19.66 1.29 -19.67
N LYS A 6 20.39 1.24 -18.56
CA LYS A 6 19.90 1.77 -17.28
C LYS A 6 19.55 3.25 -17.37
N GLU A 7 20.41 4.02 -18.00
CA GLU A 7 20.21 5.44 -18.23
C GLU A 7 19.00 5.69 -19.15
N GLN A 8 18.82 4.88 -20.19
CA GLN A 8 17.64 4.96 -21.06
C GLN A 8 16.33 4.63 -20.33
N MET A 9 16.34 3.62 -19.45
CA MET A 9 15.16 3.29 -18.64
C MET A 9 14.81 4.42 -17.67
N ILE A 10 15.80 5.04 -17.06
CA ILE A 10 15.61 6.20 -16.17
C ILE A 10 15.10 7.40 -16.94
N ALA A 11 15.72 7.73 -18.09
CA ALA A 11 15.29 8.84 -18.95
C ALA A 11 13.84 8.68 -19.46
N LEU A 12 13.43 7.44 -19.76
CA LEU A 12 12.04 7.16 -20.13
C LEU A 12 11.08 7.44 -18.98
N LEU A 13 11.43 7.02 -17.76
CA LEU A 13 10.66 7.33 -16.55
C LEU A 13 10.61 8.82 -16.25
N GLU A 14 11.71 9.54 -16.44
CA GLU A 14 11.76 11.00 -16.28
C GLU A 14 10.84 11.72 -17.26
N SER A 15 10.75 11.21 -18.49
CA SER A 15 9.92 11.83 -19.53
C SER A 15 8.43 11.53 -19.40
N GLN A 16 8.07 10.35 -18.91
CA GLN A 16 6.66 9.87 -18.88
C GLN A 16 6.06 9.83 -17.47
N GLY A 17 6.90 9.87 -16.41
CA GLY A 17 6.49 9.77 -15.02
C GLY A 17 6.16 8.33 -14.58
N GLU A 18 5.46 7.57 -15.43
CA GLU A 18 5.12 6.17 -15.22
C GLU A 18 5.34 5.38 -16.52
N VAL A 19 5.99 4.23 -16.44
CA VAL A 19 6.38 3.40 -17.59
C VAL A 19 6.01 1.94 -17.33
N SER A 20 5.42 1.27 -18.31
CA SER A 20 5.09 -0.15 -18.23
C SER A 20 6.30 -1.06 -18.52
N ALA A 21 6.23 -2.31 -18.06
CA ALA A 21 7.22 -3.33 -18.40
C ALA A 21 7.34 -3.55 -19.91
N ALA A 22 6.23 -3.44 -20.65
CA ALA A 22 6.20 -3.55 -22.11
C ALA A 22 6.97 -2.40 -22.79
N GLU A 23 6.85 -1.18 -22.30
CA GLU A 23 7.61 -0.01 -22.79
C GLU A 23 9.10 -0.16 -22.49
N PHE A 24 9.48 -0.67 -21.30
CA PHE A 24 10.87 -1.04 -21.04
C PHE A 24 11.37 -2.13 -21.98
N LYS A 25 10.52 -3.12 -22.31
CA LYS A 25 10.86 -4.15 -23.28
C LYS A 25 11.08 -3.55 -24.69
N ALA A 26 10.29 -2.55 -25.07
CA ALA A 26 10.44 -1.86 -26.35
C ALA A 26 11.80 -1.14 -26.49
N LEU A 27 12.38 -0.63 -25.40
CA LEU A 27 13.75 -0.09 -25.39
C LEU A 27 14.81 -1.17 -25.65
N MET A 28 14.46 -2.43 -25.45
CA MET A 28 15.39 -3.56 -25.50
C MET A 28 14.84 -4.69 -26.37
N PRO A 29 14.56 -4.48 -27.67
CA PRO A 29 13.86 -5.46 -28.51
C PRO A 29 14.58 -6.81 -28.59
N ASN A 30 15.91 -6.79 -28.59
CA ASN A 30 16.77 -7.98 -28.73
C ASN A 30 17.14 -8.64 -27.39
N VAL A 31 16.60 -8.14 -26.25
CA VAL A 31 16.88 -8.69 -24.94
C VAL A 31 15.72 -9.57 -24.49
N PRO A 32 15.94 -10.79 -23.97
CA PRO A 32 14.87 -11.62 -23.41
C PRO A 32 14.08 -10.85 -22.34
N GLU A 33 12.78 -11.06 -22.30
CA GLU A 33 11.88 -10.38 -21.36
C GLU A 33 12.32 -10.56 -19.91
N GLN A 34 12.73 -11.77 -19.53
CA GLN A 34 13.31 -12.07 -18.22
C GLN A 34 14.49 -11.17 -17.86
N THR A 35 15.31 -10.80 -18.84
CA THR A 35 16.43 -9.89 -18.61
C THR A 35 15.94 -8.46 -18.39
N VAL A 36 14.85 -8.05 -19.04
CA VAL A 36 14.21 -6.76 -18.79
C VAL A 36 13.71 -6.68 -17.35
N PHE A 37 12.96 -7.67 -16.90
CA PHE A 37 12.49 -7.74 -15.51
C PHE A 37 13.64 -7.81 -14.49
N SER A 38 14.70 -8.54 -14.82
CA SER A 38 15.91 -8.56 -13.97
C SER A 38 16.53 -7.17 -13.81
N ARG A 39 16.55 -6.38 -14.87
CA ARG A 39 17.03 -4.99 -14.82
C ARG A 39 16.11 -4.09 -14.03
N ILE A 40 14.80 -4.18 -14.25
CA ILE A 40 13.80 -3.48 -13.46
C ILE A 40 14.01 -3.75 -11.96
N ARG A 41 14.08 -5.02 -11.57
CA ARG A 41 14.33 -5.42 -10.17
C ARG A 41 15.66 -4.89 -9.62
N SER A 42 16.70 -4.84 -10.45
CA SER A 42 17.99 -4.25 -10.04
C SER A 42 17.89 -2.76 -9.76
N LEU A 43 17.12 -2.04 -10.56
CA LEU A 43 16.84 -0.61 -10.37
C LEU A 43 15.96 -0.36 -9.15
N GLU A 44 14.95 -1.20 -8.96
CA GLU A 44 14.06 -1.17 -7.80
C GLU A 44 14.83 -1.40 -6.49
N LYS A 45 15.70 -2.41 -6.47
CA LYS A 45 16.57 -2.69 -5.33
C LYS A 45 17.58 -1.56 -5.05
N ALA A 46 17.97 -0.83 -6.07
CA ALA A 46 18.82 0.34 -5.93
C ALA A 46 18.05 1.60 -5.49
N GLY A 47 16.71 1.51 -5.30
CA GLY A 47 15.87 2.64 -4.94
C GLY A 47 15.70 3.67 -6.05
N LEU A 48 16.00 3.30 -7.30
CA LEU A 48 15.94 4.20 -8.45
C LEU A 48 14.56 4.20 -9.13
N LEU A 49 13.81 3.15 -8.96
CA LEU A 49 12.40 3.05 -9.34
C LEU A 49 11.64 2.18 -8.35
N TYR A 50 10.32 2.28 -8.37
CA TYR A 50 9.42 1.40 -7.64
C TYR A 50 8.22 1.02 -8.52
N GLN A 51 7.59 -0.09 -8.25
CA GLN A 51 6.36 -0.48 -8.93
C GLN A 51 5.19 0.38 -8.44
N SER A 52 4.67 1.24 -9.33
CA SER A 52 3.57 2.17 -9.06
C SER A 52 2.19 1.57 -9.36
N GLY A 53 2.14 0.51 -10.18
CA GLY A 53 0.93 -0.20 -10.59
C GLY A 53 1.28 -1.53 -11.25
N ARG A 54 0.28 -2.27 -11.71
CA ARG A 54 0.48 -3.54 -12.40
C ARG A 54 1.36 -3.37 -13.64
N GLY A 55 2.57 -3.96 -13.57
CA GLY A 55 3.55 -3.84 -14.65
C GLY A 55 3.95 -2.39 -14.97
N LYS A 56 3.67 -1.44 -14.08
CA LYS A 56 3.99 -0.03 -14.20
C LYS A 56 4.98 0.39 -13.12
N TYR A 57 5.88 1.27 -13.49
CA TYR A 57 7.00 1.69 -12.65
C TYR A 57 7.16 3.20 -12.68
N SER A 58 7.58 3.77 -11.56
CA SER A 58 7.88 5.19 -11.40
C SER A 58 9.24 5.40 -10.74
N LEU A 59 9.82 6.57 -10.87
CA LEU A 59 11.13 6.90 -10.29
C LEU A 59 11.11 6.95 -8.76
N GLY A 60 12.20 6.51 -8.15
CA GLY A 60 12.46 6.64 -6.73
C GLY A 60 12.04 5.44 -5.90
N THR A 61 11.62 5.68 -4.67
CA THR A 61 11.18 4.67 -3.70
C THR A 61 9.67 4.70 -3.53
N LYS A 62 9.07 3.61 -3.04
CA LYS A 62 7.63 3.55 -2.73
C LYS A 62 7.24 4.79 -1.92
N PRO A 63 6.17 5.49 -2.34
CA PRO A 63 5.83 6.77 -1.75
C PRO A 63 5.56 6.63 -0.25
N VAL A 64 6.19 7.49 0.54
CA VAL A 64 5.77 7.70 1.91
C VAL A 64 4.50 8.52 1.86
N TYR A 65 3.50 8.13 2.65
CA TYR A 65 2.26 8.88 2.75
C TYR A 65 2.55 10.34 3.10
N LYS A 66 1.97 11.22 2.31
CA LYS A 66 1.95 12.66 2.56
C LYS A 66 0.50 13.14 2.53
N GLU A 67 0.11 13.87 3.54
CA GLU A 67 -1.19 14.54 3.53
C GLU A 67 -1.21 15.62 2.45
N GLU A 68 -2.31 15.71 1.70
CA GLU A 68 -2.53 16.81 0.78
C GLU A 68 -2.80 18.08 1.57
N VAL A 69 -1.94 19.10 1.40
CA VAL A 69 -2.00 20.35 2.14
C VAL A 69 -2.60 21.43 1.27
N PHE A 70 -3.68 22.04 1.75
CA PHE A 70 -4.37 23.15 1.09
C PHE A 70 -4.01 24.49 1.75
N PRO A 71 -4.08 25.63 1.02
CA PRO A 71 -3.75 26.95 1.56
C PRO A 71 -4.48 27.29 2.87
N LYS A 72 -5.76 26.94 2.98
CA LYS A 72 -6.58 27.13 4.18
C LYS A 72 -6.03 26.40 5.41
N MET A 73 -5.43 25.21 5.22
CA MET A 73 -4.78 24.48 6.33
C MET A 73 -3.57 25.23 6.86
N MET A 74 -2.77 25.83 5.99
CA MET A 74 -1.60 26.63 6.35
C MET A 74 -2.01 27.91 7.09
N GLU A 75 -3.04 28.60 6.59
CA GLU A 75 -3.62 29.78 7.25
C GLU A 75 -4.11 29.44 8.66
N LEU A 76 -4.91 28.38 8.80
CA LEU A 76 -5.42 27.92 10.09
C LEU A 76 -4.29 27.52 11.04
N SER A 77 -3.29 26.77 10.56
CA SER A 77 -2.15 26.36 11.36
C SER A 77 -1.40 27.56 11.92
N SER A 78 -1.11 28.55 11.10
CA SER A 78 -0.41 29.77 11.53
C SER A 78 -1.21 30.53 12.59
N ALA A 79 -2.50 30.76 12.35
CA ALA A 79 -3.37 31.46 13.29
C ALA A 79 -3.52 30.74 14.63
N LEU A 80 -3.72 29.41 14.58
CA LEU A 80 -3.92 28.60 15.78
C LEU A 80 -2.64 28.39 16.57
N THR A 81 -1.49 28.25 15.94
CA THR A 81 -0.19 28.12 16.64
C THR A 81 0.16 29.40 17.41
N MET A 82 -0.21 30.54 16.89
CA MET A 82 0.00 31.83 17.57
C MET A 82 -0.94 32.02 18.77
N GLU A 83 -2.18 31.57 18.67
CA GLU A 83 -3.20 31.75 19.71
C GLU A 83 -3.13 30.68 20.80
N PHE A 84 -2.89 29.41 20.38
CA PHE A 84 -2.89 28.25 21.27
C PHE A 84 -1.46 27.73 21.47
N ILE A 85 -0.60 28.59 22.05
CA ILE A 85 0.81 28.26 22.29
C ILE A 85 0.94 27.03 23.20
N GLY A 86 1.66 26.03 22.70
CA GLY A 86 1.91 24.77 23.43
C GLY A 86 0.81 23.72 23.31
N ALA A 87 -0.31 24.03 22.66
CA ALA A 87 -1.31 23.02 22.37
C ALA A 87 -0.85 22.08 21.24
N THR A 88 -1.24 20.81 21.34
CA THR A 88 -1.11 19.87 20.25
C THR A 88 -2.11 20.23 19.15
N LEU A 89 -1.63 20.44 17.94
CA LEU A 89 -2.46 20.71 16.77
C LEU A 89 -2.21 19.64 15.72
N CYS A 90 -3.29 19.04 15.20
CA CYS A 90 -3.25 18.20 14.02
C CYS A 90 -4.33 18.66 13.06
N ILE A 91 -3.95 19.03 11.84
CA ILE A 91 -4.86 19.55 10.84
C ILE A 91 -4.86 18.59 9.65
N SER A 92 -6.05 18.20 9.24
CA SER A 92 -6.24 17.32 8.08
C SER A 92 -7.37 17.83 7.20
N SER A 93 -7.32 17.45 5.93
CA SER A 93 -8.39 17.67 4.99
C SER A 93 -9.30 16.44 4.93
N LEU A 94 -10.61 16.66 5.00
CA LEU A 94 -11.61 15.62 4.74
C LEU A 94 -11.90 15.54 3.24
N ASP A 95 -11.90 16.70 2.60
CA ASP A 95 -11.95 16.93 1.16
C ASP A 95 -11.31 18.30 0.85
N LYS A 96 -11.40 18.80 -0.37
CA LYS A 96 -10.77 20.07 -0.78
C LYS A 96 -11.25 21.29 0.03
N SER A 97 -12.40 21.21 0.68
CA SER A 97 -13.03 22.34 1.37
C SER A 97 -13.21 22.14 2.87
N ASN A 98 -13.39 20.91 3.32
CA ASN A 98 -13.68 20.58 4.70
C ASN A 98 -12.42 20.22 5.47
N ILE A 99 -12.19 20.87 6.62
CA ILE A 99 -10.99 20.71 7.43
C ILE A 99 -11.36 20.14 8.80
N LEU A 100 -10.58 19.16 9.24
CA LEU A 100 -10.64 18.60 10.58
C LEU A 100 -9.42 19.09 11.39
N ILE A 101 -9.69 19.72 12.52
CA ILE A 101 -8.71 20.17 13.50
C ILE A 101 -8.84 19.30 14.73
N GLU A 102 -7.73 18.72 15.15
CA GLU A 102 -7.64 17.97 16.40
C GLU A 102 -6.66 18.66 17.33
N THR A 103 -7.08 18.86 18.57
CA THR A 103 -6.31 19.55 19.58
C THR A 103 -6.48 18.91 20.96
N ASP A 104 -5.73 19.36 21.95
CA ASP A 104 -5.86 18.89 23.32
C ASP A 104 -7.29 19.12 23.82
N LYS A 105 -7.83 18.15 24.57
CA LYS A 105 -9.22 18.17 25.03
C LYS A 105 -9.58 19.48 25.78
N ALA A 106 -8.63 20.03 26.54
CA ALA A 106 -8.83 21.26 27.30
C ALA A 106 -8.96 22.53 26.43
N GLU A 107 -8.46 22.45 25.18
CA GLU A 107 -8.44 23.60 24.27
C GLU A 107 -9.59 23.57 23.24
N VAL A 108 -10.36 22.49 23.15
CA VAL A 108 -11.43 22.31 22.14
C VAL A 108 -12.45 23.43 22.21
N ASP A 109 -13.00 23.74 23.39
CA ASP A 109 -14.07 24.74 23.53
C ASP A 109 -13.57 26.16 23.23
N LYS A 110 -12.37 26.51 23.70
CA LYS A 110 -11.73 27.79 23.39
C LYS A 110 -11.48 27.94 21.89
N MET A 111 -10.99 26.88 21.26
CA MET A 111 -10.72 26.86 19.82
C MET A 111 -12.01 27.00 19.00
N LEU A 112 -13.10 26.36 19.41
CA LEU A 112 -14.41 26.54 18.79
C LEU A 112 -14.88 27.99 18.87
N VAL A 113 -14.75 28.64 20.02
CA VAL A 113 -15.10 30.08 20.20
C VAL A 113 -14.25 30.94 19.27
N PHE A 114 -12.92 30.80 19.32
CA PHE A 114 -11.98 31.54 18.50
C PHE A 114 -12.25 31.41 16.99
N LEU A 115 -12.56 30.20 16.52
CA LEU A 115 -12.82 29.96 15.11
C LEU A 115 -14.20 30.49 14.68
N ARG A 116 -15.23 30.38 15.53
CA ARG A 116 -16.59 30.88 15.23
C ARG A 116 -16.67 32.38 15.09
N GLU A 117 -15.76 33.11 15.71
CA GLU A 117 -15.63 34.56 15.50
C GLU A 117 -15.11 34.95 14.11
N ARG A 118 -14.40 34.03 13.45
CA ARG A 118 -13.68 34.23 12.18
C ARG A 118 -14.27 33.54 10.99
N TYR A 119 -14.91 32.39 11.23
CA TYR A 119 -15.44 31.52 10.18
C TYR A 119 -16.90 31.14 10.44
N LYS A 120 -17.72 31.12 9.38
CA LYS A 120 -19.18 30.88 9.51
C LYS A 120 -19.53 29.42 9.79
N ALA A 121 -18.79 28.46 9.17
CA ALA A 121 -19.09 27.04 9.24
C ALA A 121 -18.09 26.32 10.16
N VAL A 122 -18.27 26.49 11.48
CA VAL A 122 -17.42 25.87 12.50
C VAL A 122 -18.25 25.02 13.44
N TYR A 123 -17.89 23.75 13.52
CA TYR A 123 -18.63 22.72 14.24
C TYR A 123 -17.73 21.96 15.21
N SER A 124 -18.27 21.61 16.37
CA SER A 124 -17.70 20.50 17.14
C SER A 124 -17.90 19.18 16.38
N PHE A 125 -17.11 18.18 16.69
CA PHE A 125 -17.22 16.86 16.07
C PHE A 125 -18.65 16.25 16.25
N ARG A 126 -19.27 16.49 17.42
CA ARG A 126 -20.61 16.04 17.70
C ARG A 126 -21.66 16.73 16.81
N GLU A 127 -21.55 18.04 16.63
CA GLU A 127 -22.44 18.80 15.74
C GLU A 127 -22.26 18.37 14.29
N ALA A 128 -21.03 18.15 13.86
CA ALA A 128 -20.71 17.75 12.49
C ALA A 128 -21.32 16.38 12.12
N ILE A 129 -21.34 15.41 13.04
CA ILE A 129 -22.00 14.10 12.82
C ILE A 129 -23.50 14.26 12.59
N HIS A 130 -24.17 15.23 13.24
CA HIS A 130 -25.62 15.40 13.15
C HIS A 130 -26.07 16.34 12.02
N ASN A 131 -25.19 17.19 11.50
CA ASN A 131 -25.53 18.25 10.54
C ASN A 131 -24.93 18.03 9.14
N ARG A 132 -25.06 16.86 8.59
CA ARG A 132 -24.39 16.40 7.36
C ARG A 132 -24.62 17.23 6.11
N GLU A 133 -25.82 17.73 5.91
CA GLU A 133 -26.22 18.42 4.67
C GLU A 133 -25.56 19.82 4.52
N PHE A 134 -24.93 20.33 5.56
CA PHE A 134 -24.43 21.69 5.63
C PHE A 134 -22.89 21.81 5.66
N LEU A 135 -22.17 20.69 5.57
CA LEU A 135 -20.69 20.69 5.64
C LEU A 135 -20.08 21.12 4.29
N LYS A 136 -20.27 22.36 3.90
CA LYS A 136 -19.52 22.99 2.82
C LYS A 136 -18.57 24.02 3.41
N ASP A 137 -17.28 23.92 3.08
CA ASP A 137 -16.22 24.78 3.62
C ASP A 137 -16.13 24.75 5.15
N ALA A 138 -16.53 23.63 5.76
CA ALA A 138 -16.63 23.50 7.21
C ALA A 138 -15.26 23.26 7.87
N ILE A 139 -15.14 23.79 9.08
CA ILE A 139 -14.07 23.49 10.01
C ILE A 139 -14.68 22.69 11.16
N THR A 140 -14.21 21.45 11.33
CA THR A 140 -14.64 20.60 12.44
C THR A 140 -13.53 20.49 13.48
N VAL A 141 -13.85 20.66 14.75
CA VAL A 141 -12.89 20.56 15.86
C VAL A 141 -13.23 19.36 16.75
N LYS A 142 -12.24 18.54 17.06
CA LYS A 142 -12.37 17.43 18.01
C LYS A 142 -11.12 17.29 18.89
N PRO A 143 -11.23 16.61 20.05
CA PRO A 143 -10.06 16.31 20.85
C PRO A 143 -9.17 15.31 20.15
N ILE A 144 -7.84 15.54 20.19
CA ILE A 144 -6.84 14.57 19.75
C ILE A 144 -6.76 13.42 20.75
N ILE A 145 -6.55 12.23 20.23
CA ILE A 145 -6.36 11.04 21.05
C ILE A 145 -4.88 10.87 21.38
N THR A 146 -4.58 10.53 22.61
CA THR A 146 -3.21 10.28 23.07
C THR A 146 -2.49 9.25 22.21
N ASP A 147 -1.21 9.47 21.94
CA ASP A 147 -0.36 8.64 21.08
C ASP A 147 -0.87 8.51 19.63
N ALA A 148 -1.64 9.47 19.14
CA ALA A 148 -2.04 9.52 17.74
C ALA A 148 -0.79 9.56 16.84
N PRO A 149 -0.72 8.71 15.80
CA PRO A 149 0.38 8.76 14.85
C PRO A 149 0.31 10.04 14.00
N LEU A 150 1.25 10.94 14.21
CA LEU A 150 1.36 12.22 13.52
C LEU A 150 2.67 12.29 12.74
N ILE A 151 2.67 13.11 11.69
CA ILE A 151 3.85 13.45 10.88
C ILE A 151 3.90 14.96 10.65
N LEU A 152 5.10 15.49 10.45
CA LEU A 152 5.30 16.87 10.02
C LEU A 152 5.36 16.94 8.50
N THR A 153 4.63 17.89 7.93
CA THR A 153 4.66 18.23 6.51
C THR A 153 4.90 19.74 6.39
N GLY A 154 6.17 20.13 6.19
CA GLY A 154 6.59 21.51 6.44
C GLY A 154 6.41 21.88 7.90
N ASP A 155 5.73 22.99 8.18
CA ASP A 155 5.41 23.47 9.54
C ASP A 155 4.04 22.94 10.04
N LEU A 156 3.40 22.08 9.29
CA LEU A 156 2.08 21.54 9.59
C LEU A 156 2.17 20.13 10.18
N THR A 157 1.56 19.91 11.33
CA THR A 157 1.36 18.58 11.89
C THR A 157 0.08 17.99 11.32
N VAL A 158 0.21 16.83 10.66
CA VAL A 158 -0.87 16.12 9.96
C VAL A 158 -0.93 14.66 10.40
N PRO A 159 -2.06 13.95 10.17
CA PRO A 159 -2.16 12.54 10.52
C PRO A 159 -1.22 11.68 9.65
N ALA A 160 -0.55 10.69 10.26
CA ALA A 160 0.07 9.61 9.52
C ALA A 160 -1.01 8.69 8.91
N ILE A 161 -0.64 7.87 7.91
CA ILE A 161 -1.57 6.96 7.24
C ILE A 161 -2.23 5.99 8.23
N GLU A 162 -1.49 5.51 9.22
CA GLU A 162 -2.03 4.61 10.25
C GLU A 162 -3.12 5.27 11.08
N LYS A 163 -2.96 6.57 11.38
CA LYS A 163 -4.00 7.34 12.06
C LYS A 163 -5.23 7.49 11.19
N LYS A 164 -5.07 7.86 9.93
CA LYS A 164 -6.20 8.01 9.00
C LYS A 164 -7.01 6.73 8.89
N LEU A 165 -6.38 5.60 8.69
CA LEU A 165 -7.06 4.30 8.60
C LEU A 165 -7.84 3.96 9.87
N VAL A 166 -7.24 4.17 11.04
CA VAL A 166 -7.92 3.90 12.31
C VAL A 166 -9.06 4.88 12.57
N ASP A 167 -8.91 6.15 12.19
CA ASP A 167 -9.98 7.14 12.35
C ASP A 167 -11.16 6.86 11.41
N LEU A 168 -10.92 6.45 10.16
CA LEU A 168 -11.98 5.97 9.26
C LEU A 168 -12.79 4.84 9.89
N LEU A 169 -12.11 3.93 10.58
CA LEU A 169 -12.74 2.80 11.26
C LEU A 169 -13.51 3.23 12.52
N ALA A 170 -12.92 4.11 13.33
CA ALA A 170 -13.48 4.54 14.61
C ALA A 170 -14.62 5.56 14.47
N ASP A 171 -14.53 6.42 13.46
CA ASP A 171 -15.44 7.54 13.22
C ASP A 171 -16.32 7.30 11.97
N LYS A 172 -16.74 6.06 11.73
CA LYS A 172 -17.54 5.64 10.55
C LYS A 172 -18.74 6.55 10.31
N ALA A 173 -19.45 6.94 11.38
CA ALA A 173 -20.58 7.84 11.30
C ALA A 173 -20.22 9.23 10.76
N PHE A 174 -19.02 9.70 11.04
CA PHE A 174 -18.52 10.98 10.53
C PHE A 174 -18.07 10.89 9.06
N PHE A 175 -17.36 9.81 8.69
CA PHE A 175 -16.85 9.61 7.32
C PHE A 175 -17.88 8.99 6.36
N HIS A 176 -18.99 8.46 6.88
CA HIS A 176 -20.06 7.83 6.08
C HIS A 176 -19.62 6.65 5.22
N LEU A 177 -18.64 5.91 5.68
CA LEU A 177 -18.11 4.78 4.95
C LEU A 177 -18.89 3.50 5.28
N GLU A 178 -19.35 2.84 4.25
CA GLU A 178 -19.86 1.48 4.35
C GLU A 178 -18.69 0.47 4.51
N ALA A 179 -19.03 -0.73 4.98
CA ALA A 179 -18.01 -1.74 5.29
C ALA A 179 -17.14 -2.10 4.07
N GLU A 180 -17.72 -2.14 2.88
CA GLU A 180 -17.01 -2.44 1.64
C GLU A 180 -16.05 -1.31 1.23
N GLU A 181 -16.46 -0.06 1.42
CA GLU A 181 -15.62 1.10 1.14
C GLU A 181 -14.44 1.16 2.10
N LEU A 182 -14.69 0.89 3.38
CA LEU A 182 -13.64 0.81 4.39
C LEU A 182 -12.62 -0.29 4.07
N ASN A 183 -13.09 -1.48 3.64
CA ASN A 183 -12.20 -2.56 3.20
C ASN A 183 -11.33 -2.12 2.01
N ARG A 184 -11.91 -1.45 1.01
CA ARG A 184 -11.18 -0.92 -0.15
C ARG A 184 -10.12 0.11 0.25
N GLU A 185 -10.46 1.03 1.17
CA GLU A 185 -9.50 2.03 1.65
C GLU A 185 -8.33 1.39 2.40
N PHE A 186 -8.59 0.39 3.26
CA PHE A 186 -7.54 -0.37 3.92
C PHE A 186 -6.66 -1.11 2.91
N GLN A 187 -7.27 -1.84 1.98
CA GLN A 187 -6.54 -2.57 0.95
C GLN A 187 -5.65 -1.63 0.14
N ARG A 188 -6.22 -0.55 -0.41
CA ARG A 188 -5.50 0.45 -1.17
C ARG A 188 -4.33 1.07 -0.40
N ALA A 189 -4.53 1.39 0.88
CA ALA A 189 -3.49 1.97 1.70
C ALA A 189 -2.32 1.00 1.92
N PHE A 190 -2.62 -0.28 2.19
CA PHE A 190 -1.60 -1.32 2.34
C PHE A 190 -0.85 -1.64 1.03
N GLU A 191 -1.51 -1.46 -0.12
CA GLU A 191 -0.89 -1.59 -1.44
C GLU A 191 0.08 -0.44 -1.76
N VAL A 192 -0.35 0.78 -1.48
CA VAL A 192 0.36 2.00 -1.90
C VAL A 192 1.45 2.40 -0.92
N TYR A 193 1.21 2.28 0.40
CA TYR A 193 2.09 2.84 1.43
C TYR A 193 2.74 1.78 2.32
N PRO A 194 3.95 2.04 2.84
CA PRO A 194 4.54 1.22 3.88
C PRO A 194 3.84 1.48 5.23
N ILE A 195 2.90 0.61 5.61
CA ILE A 195 2.13 0.76 6.86
C ILE A 195 2.80 0.03 8.01
N ASN A 196 3.03 0.74 9.11
CA ASN A 196 3.50 0.14 10.35
C ASN A 196 2.33 -0.47 11.13
N ARG A 197 2.12 -1.79 10.96
CA ARG A 197 1.02 -2.55 11.61
C ARG A 197 1.01 -2.40 13.14
N ASN A 198 2.18 -2.38 13.79
CA ASN A 198 2.26 -2.23 15.24
C ASN A 198 1.79 -0.85 15.70
N ARG A 199 2.17 0.20 14.96
CA ARG A 199 1.73 1.58 15.20
C ARG A 199 0.22 1.72 14.99
N LEU A 200 -0.30 1.15 13.90
CA LEU A 200 -1.73 1.11 13.58
C LEU A 200 -2.52 0.41 14.70
N LEU A 201 -2.14 -0.81 15.08
CA LEU A 201 -2.87 -1.59 16.09
C LEU A 201 -2.80 -0.96 17.49
N ARG A 202 -1.68 -0.34 17.86
CA ARG A 202 -1.56 0.40 19.13
C ARG A 202 -2.54 1.57 19.17
N TYR A 203 -2.61 2.35 18.09
CA TYR A 203 -3.55 3.47 18.00
C TYR A 203 -5.00 2.98 17.90
N ALA A 204 -5.29 1.90 17.18
CA ALA A 204 -6.60 1.25 17.16
C ALA A 204 -7.06 0.82 18.57
N GLY A 205 -6.12 0.39 19.43
CA GLY A 205 -6.39 0.12 20.84
C GLY A 205 -6.84 1.36 21.61
N ARG A 206 -6.20 2.52 21.39
CA ARG A 206 -6.60 3.80 21.98
C ARG A 206 -7.98 4.28 21.51
N ARG A 207 -8.35 3.88 20.29
CA ARG A 207 -9.65 4.22 19.67
C ARG A 207 -10.76 3.18 19.94
N ASN A 208 -10.48 2.13 20.71
CA ASN A 208 -11.40 1.01 21.02
C ASN A 208 -11.88 0.23 19.77
N VAL A 209 -11.09 0.23 18.68
CA VAL A 209 -11.39 -0.48 17.43
C VAL A 209 -10.30 -1.50 17.07
N ALA A 210 -9.48 -1.92 18.05
CA ALA A 210 -8.38 -2.86 17.80
C ALA A 210 -8.86 -4.21 17.25
N LYS A 211 -10.03 -4.69 17.67
CA LYS A 211 -10.62 -5.94 17.19
C LYS A 211 -10.96 -5.83 15.71
N ASP A 212 -11.63 -4.74 15.32
CA ASP A 212 -12.04 -4.51 13.93
C ASP A 212 -10.83 -4.30 13.02
N ALA A 213 -9.85 -3.50 13.47
CA ALA A 213 -8.59 -3.31 12.74
C ALA A 213 -7.83 -4.63 12.53
N LYS A 214 -7.75 -5.49 13.57
CA LYS A 214 -7.17 -6.84 13.44
C LYS A 214 -7.92 -7.70 12.44
N SER A 215 -9.26 -7.65 12.44
CA SER A 215 -10.08 -8.41 11.51
C SER A 215 -9.87 -7.96 10.07
N LEU A 216 -9.80 -6.65 9.82
CA LEU A 216 -9.50 -6.11 8.48
C LEU A 216 -8.13 -6.56 7.98
N ILE A 217 -7.09 -6.43 8.82
CA ILE A 217 -5.74 -6.89 8.47
C ILE A 217 -5.72 -8.41 8.24
N ALA A 218 -6.41 -9.18 9.09
CA ALA A 218 -6.51 -10.63 8.93
C ALA A 218 -7.23 -11.04 7.65
N ASN A 219 -8.23 -10.28 7.20
CA ASN A 219 -8.89 -10.52 5.92
C ASN A 219 -7.94 -10.27 4.74
N LEU A 220 -7.10 -9.23 4.80
CA LEU A 220 -6.05 -9.01 3.80
C LEU A 220 -5.06 -10.18 3.78
N ASP A 221 -4.66 -10.69 4.96
CA ASP A 221 -3.76 -11.84 5.09
C ASP A 221 -4.47 -13.16 4.70
N ALA A 222 -5.78 -13.32 4.96
CA ALA A 222 -6.58 -14.51 4.61
C ALA A 222 -6.72 -14.69 3.10
N ASN A 223 -6.90 -13.62 2.34
CA ASN A 223 -6.90 -13.66 0.89
C ASN A 223 -5.59 -14.25 0.34
N ARG A 224 -4.49 -13.94 0.99
CA ARG A 224 -3.18 -14.50 0.69
C ARG A 224 -3.08 -15.97 1.06
N LEU A 225 -3.57 -16.37 2.23
CA LEU A 225 -3.59 -17.78 2.69
C LEU A 225 -4.46 -18.65 1.78
N ASP A 226 -5.60 -18.12 1.30
CA ASP A 226 -6.45 -18.80 0.33
C ASP A 226 -5.72 -19.02 -0.99
N ALA A 227 -5.02 -17.99 -1.49
CA ALA A 227 -4.21 -18.12 -2.70
C ALA A 227 -3.12 -19.19 -2.54
N VAL A 228 -2.37 -19.19 -1.43
CA VAL A 228 -1.36 -20.22 -1.11
C VAL A 228 -1.99 -21.62 -1.06
N SER A 229 -3.16 -21.75 -0.42
CA SER A 229 -3.88 -23.03 -0.34
C SER A 229 -4.35 -23.53 -1.70
N LYS A 230 -4.78 -22.64 -2.59
CA LYS A 230 -5.13 -22.96 -3.99
C LYS A 230 -3.90 -23.42 -4.76
N ILE A 231 -2.77 -22.73 -4.62
CA ILE A 231 -1.50 -23.12 -5.24
C ILE A 231 -1.10 -24.54 -4.79
N GLN A 232 -1.07 -24.78 -3.48
CA GLN A 232 -0.71 -26.08 -2.92
C GLN A 232 -1.57 -27.22 -3.48
N ARG A 233 -2.90 -27.04 -3.54
CA ARG A 233 -3.83 -28.04 -4.10
C ARG A 233 -3.61 -28.28 -5.57
N THR A 234 -3.30 -27.25 -6.36
CA THR A 234 -3.04 -27.37 -7.80
C THR A 234 -1.74 -28.11 -8.03
N LEU A 235 -0.67 -27.74 -7.32
CA LEU A 235 0.65 -28.37 -7.46
C LEU A 235 0.68 -29.83 -6.98
N ALA A 236 -0.20 -30.22 -6.05
CA ALA A 236 -0.31 -31.59 -5.58
C ALA A 236 -0.72 -32.58 -6.70
N GLY A 237 -1.43 -32.13 -7.73
CA GLY A 237 -1.80 -32.89 -8.91
C GLY A 237 -0.75 -32.90 -10.04
N GLN A 238 0.34 -32.14 -9.88
CA GLN A 238 1.38 -31.92 -10.89
C GLN A 238 2.70 -32.58 -10.47
N PRO A 239 3.64 -32.84 -11.37
CA PRO A 239 4.94 -33.45 -11.05
C PRO A 239 5.90 -32.42 -10.38
N VAL A 240 5.42 -31.69 -9.40
CA VAL A 240 6.19 -30.72 -8.63
C VAL A 240 6.66 -31.32 -7.32
N LEU A 241 7.93 -31.21 -7.00
CA LEU A 241 8.53 -31.64 -5.73
C LEU A 241 8.48 -30.56 -4.69
N ARG A 242 8.82 -29.33 -5.07
CA ARG A 242 8.82 -28.15 -4.20
C ARG A 242 8.37 -26.90 -4.95
N ALA A 243 7.74 -26.01 -4.23
CA ALA A 243 7.43 -24.67 -4.73
C ALA A 243 7.66 -23.58 -3.69
N TRP A 244 8.18 -22.48 -4.14
CA TRP A 244 8.41 -21.28 -3.32
C TRP A 244 7.71 -20.09 -3.94
N LEU A 245 7.11 -19.26 -3.10
CA LEU A 245 6.76 -17.90 -3.45
C LEU A 245 8.02 -17.04 -3.41
N PHE A 246 8.18 -16.16 -4.39
CA PHE A 246 9.19 -15.11 -4.36
C PHE A 246 8.60 -13.79 -4.88
N GLY A 247 9.40 -12.75 -5.05
CA GLY A 247 8.88 -11.46 -5.51
C GLY A 247 8.03 -10.73 -4.47
N SER A 248 7.01 -10.01 -4.93
CA SER A 248 6.13 -9.19 -4.07
C SER A 248 5.39 -10.02 -3.03
N TRP A 249 4.92 -11.18 -3.42
CA TRP A 249 4.19 -12.10 -2.55
C TRP A 249 5.03 -12.67 -1.39
N SER A 250 6.31 -12.91 -1.60
CA SER A 250 7.18 -13.38 -0.52
C SER A 250 7.51 -12.28 0.50
N ARG A 251 7.50 -11.03 0.07
CA ARG A 251 7.79 -9.87 0.92
C ARG A 251 6.56 -9.23 1.55
N MET A 252 5.35 -9.78 1.32
CA MET A 252 4.07 -9.18 1.73
C MET A 252 3.85 -7.78 1.14
N GLU A 253 4.25 -7.59 -0.10
CA GLU A 253 4.14 -6.34 -0.87
C GLU A 253 3.24 -6.51 -2.10
N GLU A 254 2.50 -7.64 -2.18
CA GLU A 254 1.57 -7.91 -3.27
C GLU A 254 0.42 -6.92 -3.29
N LYS A 255 0.00 -6.55 -4.49
CA LYS A 255 -1.18 -5.74 -4.79
C LYS A 255 -2.32 -6.62 -5.31
N GLU A 256 -3.53 -6.05 -5.38
CA GLU A 256 -4.71 -6.76 -5.90
C GLU A 256 -4.47 -7.36 -7.29
N ASP A 257 -3.68 -6.70 -8.11
CA ASP A 257 -3.32 -7.08 -9.47
C ASP A 257 -1.88 -7.61 -9.60
N SER A 258 -1.16 -7.86 -8.50
CA SER A 258 0.19 -8.40 -8.53
C SER A 258 0.20 -9.82 -9.06
N ASP A 259 1.15 -10.11 -9.94
CA ASP A 259 1.46 -11.46 -10.39
C ASP A 259 1.93 -12.30 -9.20
N ILE A 260 1.67 -13.58 -9.25
CA ILE A 260 2.19 -14.54 -8.28
C ILE A 260 3.45 -15.18 -8.85
N ASP A 261 4.60 -14.81 -8.29
CA ASP A 261 5.90 -15.36 -8.69
C ASP A 261 6.14 -16.71 -7.97
N LEU A 262 6.20 -17.80 -8.72
CA LEU A 262 6.44 -19.15 -8.22
C LEU A 262 7.73 -19.73 -8.78
N LEU A 263 8.60 -20.19 -7.89
CA LEU A 263 9.76 -20.97 -8.24
C LEU A 263 9.45 -22.45 -7.93
N VAL A 264 9.63 -23.35 -8.88
CA VAL A 264 9.29 -24.77 -8.72
C VAL A 264 10.44 -25.70 -9.05
N ASP A 265 10.55 -26.78 -8.28
CA ASP A 265 11.36 -27.95 -8.61
C ASP A 265 10.41 -29.04 -9.17
N PHE A 266 10.59 -29.37 -10.44
CA PHE A 266 9.88 -30.49 -11.03
C PHE A 266 10.61 -31.83 -10.78
N ASP A 267 9.83 -32.88 -10.70
CA ASP A 267 10.34 -34.24 -10.72
C ASP A 267 10.98 -34.55 -12.09
N LYS A 268 12.29 -34.71 -12.09
CA LYS A 268 13.05 -34.96 -13.33
C LYS A 268 12.64 -36.24 -14.06
N SER A 269 12.11 -37.22 -13.32
CA SER A 269 11.63 -38.47 -13.89
C SER A 269 10.34 -38.33 -14.69
N ALA A 270 9.57 -37.25 -14.44
CA ALA A 270 8.29 -37.00 -15.10
C ALA A 270 8.42 -36.45 -16.53
N GLY A 271 9.61 -36.00 -16.95
CA GLY A 271 9.85 -35.55 -18.31
C GLY A 271 9.02 -34.34 -18.74
N VAL A 272 8.81 -33.36 -17.81
CA VAL A 272 7.98 -32.18 -18.03
C VAL A 272 8.47 -31.39 -19.26
N SER A 273 7.62 -31.29 -20.27
CA SER A 273 7.86 -30.52 -21.48
C SER A 273 7.55 -29.02 -21.26
N LEU A 274 7.96 -28.19 -22.22
CA LEU A 274 7.60 -26.77 -22.20
C LEU A 274 6.08 -26.54 -22.29
N LEU A 275 5.37 -27.39 -23.05
CA LEU A 275 3.90 -27.32 -23.16
C LEU A 275 3.22 -27.66 -21.83
N ASP A 276 3.74 -28.68 -21.12
CA ASP A 276 3.23 -29.04 -19.78
C ASP A 276 3.44 -27.88 -18.82
N HIS A 277 4.62 -27.24 -18.86
CA HIS A 277 4.94 -26.09 -18.02
C HIS A 277 3.95 -24.91 -18.24
N VAL A 278 3.66 -24.57 -19.50
CA VAL A 278 2.67 -23.56 -19.85
C VAL A 278 1.26 -23.98 -19.38
N GLY A 279 0.91 -25.28 -19.53
CA GLY A 279 -0.36 -25.79 -19.04
C GLY A 279 -0.53 -25.66 -17.53
N TYR A 280 0.51 -25.95 -16.75
CA TYR A 280 0.50 -25.79 -15.29
C TYR A 280 0.38 -24.32 -14.87
N GLN A 281 1.06 -23.42 -15.57
CA GLN A 281 0.94 -21.98 -15.35
C GLN A 281 -0.49 -21.50 -15.59
N GLN A 282 -1.10 -21.89 -16.72
CA GLN A 282 -2.48 -21.51 -17.06
C GLN A 282 -3.50 -22.09 -16.06
N GLU A 283 -3.31 -23.32 -15.59
CA GLU A 283 -4.16 -23.91 -14.56
C GLU A 283 -4.10 -23.11 -13.24
N LEU A 284 -2.91 -22.69 -12.83
CA LEU A 284 -2.73 -21.81 -11.66
C LEU A 284 -3.41 -20.46 -11.85
N GLU A 285 -3.21 -19.82 -13.01
CA GLU A 285 -3.85 -18.55 -13.34
C GLU A 285 -5.37 -18.63 -13.29
N LEU A 286 -5.95 -19.70 -13.86
CA LEU A 286 -7.40 -19.93 -13.84
C LEU A 286 -7.94 -20.09 -12.41
N ARG A 287 -7.26 -20.86 -11.57
CA ARG A 287 -7.71 -21.12 -10.19
C ARG A 287 -7.52 -19.93 -9.26
N LEU A 288 -6.51 -19.11 -9.51
CA LEU A 288 -6.16 -17.94 -8.71
C LEU A 288 -6.87 -16.68 -9.20
N ASN A 289 -7.40 -16.73 -10.43
CA ASN A 289 -7.92 -15.54 -11.13
C ASN A 289 -6.91 -14.40 -11.15
N ARG A 290 -5.62 -14.75 -11.35
CA ARG A 290 -4.48 -13.84 -11.35
C ARG A 290 -3.38 -14.35 -12.25
N PRO A 291 -2.57 -13.47 -12.86
CA PRO A 291 -1.36 -13.89 -13.56
C PRO A 291 -0.39 -14.60 -12.61
N VAL A 292 0.24 -15.63 -13.13
CA VAL A 292 1.26 -16.41 -12.42
C VAL A 292 2.54 -16.42 -13.24
N ASP A 293 3.67 -16.09 -12.65
CA ASP A 293 4.99 -16.32 -13.24
C ASP A 293 5.58 -17.62 -12.66
N LEU A 294 5.43 -18.69 -13.41
CA LEU A 294 5.92 -20.01 -13.01
C LEU A 294 7.34 -20.23 -13.55
N VAL A 295 8.32 -20.36 -12.68
CA VAL A 295 9.73 -20.47 -13.05
C VAL A 295 10.33 -21.75 -12.51
N THR A 296 11.02 -22.52 -13.35
CA THR A 296 11.73 -23.73 -12.92
C THR A 296 12.99 -23.34 -12.14
N ASN A 297 13.17 -23.93 -10.95
CA ASN A 297 14.39 -23.74 -10.17
C ASN A 297 15.62 -24.30 -10.92
N GLY A 298 16.69 -23.53 -10.94
CA GLY A 298 17.90 -23.87 -11.69
C GLY A 298 17.92 -23.32 -13.12
N THR A 299 16.81 -22.83 -13.68
CA THR A 299 16.80 -22.12 -14.96
C THR A 299 17.01 -20.62 -14.80
N LEU A 300 16.91 -20.13 -13.56
CA LEU A 300 17.18 -18.72 -13.24
C LEU A 300 18.65 -18.39 -13.48
N LEU A 301 18.88 -17.28 -14.16
CA LEU A 301 20.23 -16.73 -14.30
C LEU A 301 20.86 -16.46 -12.91
N PRO A 302 22.18 -16.62 -12.73
CA PRO A 302 22.83 -16.57 -11.42
C PRO A 302 22.52 -15.32 -10.57
N HIS A 303 22.30 -14.18 -11.21
CA HIS A 303 21.95 -12.93 -10.53
C HIS A 303 20.50 -12.86 -10.08
N VAL A 304 19.56 -13.50 -10.83
CA VAL A 304 18.13 -13.63 -10.47
C VAL A 304 17.98 -14.66 -9.36
N SER A 305 18.69 -15.79 -9.47
CA SER A 305 18.73 -16.85 -8.48
C SER A 305 19.18 -16.35 -7.11
N ARG A 306 20.18 -15.46 -7.03
CA ARG A 306 20.62 -14.87 -5.76
C ARG A 306 19.52 -14.04 -5.07
N ASN A 307 18.72 -13.33 -5.85
CA ASN A 307 17.65 -12.48 -5.31
C ASN A 307 16.42 -13.34 -4.94
N ALA A 308 15.99 -14.23 -5.82
CA ALA A 308 14.92 -15.19 -5.51
C ALA A 308 15.25 -16.04 -4.27
N ASN A 309 16.51 -16.46 -4.11
CA ASN A 309 16.95 -17.26 -2.97
C ASN A 309 16.97 -16.49 -1.62
N LYS A 310 17.04 -15.16 -1.64
CA LYS A 310 16.99 -14.35 -0.39
C LYS A 310 15.58 -14.20 0.16
N ASP A 311 14.60 -14.08 -0.74
CA ASP A 311 13.25 -13.69 -0.39
C ASP A 311 12.25 -14.85 -0.58
N LYS A 312 12.68 -16.02 -1.11
CA LYS A 312 11.78 -17.13 -1.35
C LYS A 312 11.28 -17.77 -0.07
N TYR A 313 9.98 -18.01 -0.06
CA TYR A 313 9.27 -18.67 1.03
C TYR A 313 8.70 -20.01 0.52
N LEU A 314 9.10 -21.13 1.14
CA LEU A 314 8.62 -22.46 0.78
C LEU A 314 7.13 -22.57 1.10
N ILE A 315 6.32 -22.87 0.08
CA ILE A 315 4.86 -23.02 0.22
C ILE A 315 4.37 -24.43 -0.05
N TYR A 316 5.14 -25.25 -0.77
CA TYR A 316 4.76 -26.59 -1.10
C TYR A 316 5.99 -27.53 -1.13
N GLU A 317 5.85 -28.70 -0.53
CA GLU A 317 6.79 -29.81 -0.64
C GLU A 317 6.00 -31.10 -0.69
N ARG A 318 6.26 -31.92 -1.74
CA ARG A 318 5.65 -33.24 -1.87
C ARG A 318 6.19 -34.12 -0.76
N ARG A 319 5.32 -34.63 0.09
CA ARG A 319 5.68 -35.67 1.06
C ARG A 319 5.91 -36.99 0.31
N ALA A 320 7.01 -37.65 0.61
CA ALA A 320 7.34 -38.97 0.09
C ALA A 320 6.32 -40.03 0.53
#